data_26746e7ab79b6edea013b451dc7490fd
#
_entry.id   26746e7ab79b6edea013b451dc7490fd
#
_cell.length_a   1.000
_cell.length_b   1.000
_cell.length_c   1.000
_cell.angle_alpha   90.00
_cell.angle_beta   90.00
_cell.angle_gamma   90.00
#
_symmetry.space_group_name_H-M   'P 1'
#
loop_
_entity.id
_entity.type
_entity.pdbx_description
1 polymer ?
#
loop_
_entity_poly.entity_id
_entity_poly.type
_entity_poly.pdbx_seq_one_letter_code
_entity_poly.pdbx_strand_id
1 'polypeptide(L)'
;MKILHTSDWHLGRTFLSESMHVHQETFIDWLVAYVAEQKVELVVIAGDIYDRAVPPAESVQLFDHALARLSILCPVFITPGNHDSAVRLGFGSGLMSANGVHIRSTISEIEIPLEITGRDGVELVVYGIPYLQPEVVFTELGSERTHAGVLTAAMAMVRSDLSVRGDVRSMVVSHAFITGGSGSESERSLEIGGIGDAPSSIFTGVDYTAMGHLHGAQMISTPEDSTAIVKYSGSPLPYSFSEENHHKSVTLVEIPQSGPISYQNVVTPVPGPLATIKGELDGLLDDPIFGDHEGSWVRAIVTDPVRQERTWERLVHRFPHLKQIEFHPKGGLVARSIHERLDPHNTPAIDIAAGFVAHVTSGHISDSQRSLVQEAIENINLDGVAP
;
A
#
# COMPACT_ATOMS: atom_id res chain seq x y z
N MET A 1 13.97 8.38 24.61
CA MET A 1 14.52 7.91 23.30
C MET A 1 13.58 8.30 22.18
N LYS A 2 14.09 8.85 21.06
CA LYS A 2 13.32 9.20 19.86
C LYS A 2 13.52 8.19 18.74
N ILE A 3 12.42 7.64 18.20
CA ILE A 3 12.42 6.62 17.16
C ILE A 3 11.57 7.09 16.00
N LEU A 4 12.04 6.88 14.77
CA LEU A 4 11.26 7.13 13.57
C LEU A 4 10.74 5.79 13.03
N HIS A 5 9.41 5.66 12.94
CA HIS A 5 8.73 4.50 12.37
C HIS A 5 8.16 4.86 10.99
N THR A 6 8.55 4.11 9.98
CA THR A 6 8.10 4.21 8.59
C THR A 6 7.90 2.82 8.00
N SER A 7 7.14 2.69 6.92
CA SER A 7 6.87 1.43 6.20
C SER A 7 6.43 1.71 4.77
N ASP A 8 6.23 0.68 3.98
CA ASP A 8 5.54 0.71 2.70
C ASP A 8 6.12 1.76 1.72
N TRP A 9 7.46 1.75 1.58
CA TRP A 9 8.16 2.65 0.65
C TRP A 9 7.91 2.30 -0.81
N HIS A 10 7.69 1.01 -1.10
CA HIS A 10 7.43 0.48 -2.44
C HIS A 10 8.35 1.05 -3.52
N LEU A 11 9.66 1.04 -3.27
CA LEU A 11 10.63 1.55 -4.23
C LEU A 11 10.50 0.82 -5.57
N GLY A 12 10.37 1.59 -6.65
CA GLY A 12 10.13 1.08 -8.00
C GLY A 12 8.64 0.96 -8.38
N ARG A 13 7.72 1.39 -7.51
CA ARG A 13 6.29 1.47 -7.83
C ARG A 13 6.01 2.61 -8.80
N THR A 14 4.94 2.42 -9.58
CA THR A 14 4.38 3.46 -10.44
C THR A 14 3.03 3.91 -9.88
N PHE A 15 2.70 5.18 -10.07
CA PHE A 15 1.34 5.68 -9.89
C PHE A 15 0.66 5.64 -11.26
N LEU A 16 -0.31 4.72 -11.45
CA LEU A 16 -0.81 4.36 -12.78
C LEU A 16 0.35 3.91 -13.70
N SER A 17 0.74 4.71 -14.68
CA SER A 17 1.86 4.44 -15.59
C SER A 17 3.09 5.31 -15.36
N GLU A 18 3.05 6.23 -14.39
CA GLU A 18 4.13 7.17 -14.11
C GLU A 18 5.06 6.65 -13.02
N SER A 19 6.37 6.72 -13.26
CA SER A 19 7.36 6.31 -12.26
C SER A 19 7.33 7.24 -11.04
N MET A 20 7.31 6.63 -9.85
CA MET A 20 7.38 7.36 -8.58
C MET A 20 8.82 7.63 -8.13
N HIS A 21 9.83 7.25 -8.90
CA HIS A 21 11.25 7.27 -8.50
C HIS A 21 11.70 8.63 -7.98
N VAL A 22 11.44 9.71 -8.70
CA VAL A 22 11.82 11.08 -8.29
C VAL A 22 11.14 11.50 -6.97
N HIS A 23 9.90 11.08 -6.77
CA HIS A 23 9.16 11.36 -5.54
C HIS A 23 9.69 10.53 -4.36
N GLN A 24 10.10 9.28 -4.62
CA GLN A 24 10.74 8.41 -3.64
C GLN A 24 12.12 8.96 -3.23
N GLU A 25 12.89 9.47 -4.18
CA GLU A 25 14.16 10.15 -3.92
C GLU A 25 13.96 11.41 -3.06
N THR A 26 12.99 12.27 -3.41
CA THR A 26 12.62 13.46 -2.63
C THR A 26 12.20 13.10 -1.20
N PHE A 27 11.41 12.03 -1.03
CA PHE A 27 11.03 11.53 0.29
C PHE A 27 12.26 11.09 1.11
N ILE A 28 13.18 10.32 0.51
CA ILE A 28 14.38 9.85 1.19
C ILE A 28 15.29 11.02 1.60
N ASP A 29 15.46 12.01 0.74
CA ASP A 29 16.23 13.22 1.06
C ASP A 29 15.65 13.97 2.25
N TRP A 30 14.34 14.14 2.25
CA TRP A 30 13.62 14.74 3.37
C TRP A 30 13.75 13.89 4.64
N LEU A 31 13.60 12.57 4.55
CA LEU A 31 13.66 11.64 5.68
C LEU A 31 15.03 11.74 6.39
N VAL A 32 16.13 11.71 5.63
CA VAL A 32 17.49 11.82 6.15
C VAL A 32 17.69 13.18 6.86
N ALA A 33 17.22 14.27 6.25
CA ALA A 33 17.29 15.59 6.85
C ALA A 33 16.49 15.66 8.17
N TYR A 34 15.28 15.11 8.17
CA TYR A 34 14.41 15.07 9.33
C TYR A 34 15.01 14.23 10.48
N VAL A 35 15.57 13.07 10.17
CA VAL A 35 16.28 12.22 11.16
C VAL A 35 17.42 12.97 11.82
N ALA A 36 18.21 13.71 11.05
CA ALA A 36 19.33 14.51 11.57
C ALA A 36 18.83 15.68 12.44
N GLU A 37 17.82 16.44 11.97
CA GLU A 37 17.25 17.59 12.67
C GLU A 37 16.64 17.21 14.02
N GLN A 38 15.81 16.15 14.02
CA GLN A 38 15.12 15.66 15.21
C GLN A 38 16.02 14.87 16.15
N LYS A 39 17.27 14.57 15.75
CA LYS A 39 18.22 13.75 16.49
C LYS A 39 17.61 12.39 16.84
N VAL A 40 17.00 11.75 15.85
CA VAL A 40 16.44 10.41 15.97
C VAL A 40 17.54 9.43 16.41
N GLU A 41 17.20 8.47 17.24
CA GLU A 41 18.15 7.51 17.82
C GLU A 41 18.01 6.11 17.23
N LEU A 42 16.90 5.85 16.53
CA LEU A 42 16.63 4.62 15.79
C LEU A 42 15.62 4.91 14.66
N VAL A 43 15.89 4.41 13.47
CA VAL A 43 14.88 4.34 12.38
C VAL A 43 14.40 2.90 12.25
N VAL A 44 13.09 2.67 12.26
CA VAL A 44 12.49 1.36 11.98
C VAL A 44 11.70 1.40 10.69
N ILE A 45 11.92 0.40 9.82
CA ILE A 45 11.25 0.25 8.53
C ILE A 45 10.46 -1.06 8.55
N ALA A 46 9.14 -0.97 8.67
CA ALA A 46 8.25 -2.10 8.90
C ALA A 46 7.72 -2.68 7.57
N GLY A 47 8.62 -3.16 6.72
CA GLY A 47 8.31 -3.92 5.50
C GLY A 47 7.92 -3.10 4.28
N ASP A 48 7.74 -3.83 3.18
CA ASP A 48 7.43 -3.34 1.82
C ASP A 48 8.36 -2.22 1.37
N ILE A 49 9.67 -2.51 1.46
CA ILE A 49 10.74 -1.64 1.00
C ILE A 49 10.67 -1.50 -0.52
N TYR A 50 10.53 -2.61 -1.22
CA TYR A 50 10.39 -2.66 -2.66
C TYR A 50 8.96 -3.02 -3.10
N ASP A 51 8.54 -2.51 -4.27
CA ASP A 51 7.23 -2.85 -4.85
C ASP A 51 7.12 -4.31 -5.30
N ARG A 52 8.24 -4.98 -5.52
CA ARG A 52 8.29 -6.38 -5.96
C ARG A 52 9.54 -7.09 -5.51
N ALA A 53 9.45 -8.40 -5.35
CA ALA A 53 10.54 -9.28 -4.90
C ALA A 53 11.81 -9.23 -5.78
N VAL A 54 11.70 -8.78 -7.03
CA VAL A 54 12.83 -8.49 -7.94
C VAL A 54 12.72 -7.02 -8.34
N PRO A 55 13.29 -6.10 -7.54
CA PRO A 55 13.19 -4.68 -7.80
C PRO A 55 14.06 -4.24 -9.00
N PRO A 56 13.72 -3.12 -9.66
CA PRO A 56 14.60 -2.48 -10.61
C PRO A 56 15.95 -2.08 -9.98
N ALA A 57 17.02 -2.08 -10.77
CA ALA A 57 18.36 -1.75 -10.27
C ALA A 57 18.43 -0.33 -9.65
N GLU A 58 17.73 0.63 -10.23
CA GLU A 58 17.64 2.01 -9.72
C GLU A 58 17.00 2.07 -8.31
N SER A 59 16.01 1.21 -8.05
CA SER A 59 15.38 1.12 -6.71
C SER A 59 16.33 0.54 -5.68
N VAL A 60 17.16 -0.45 -6.08
CA VAL A 60 18.19 -1.02 -5.21
C VAL A 60 19.25 0.04 -4.88
N GLN A 61 19.69 0.83 -5.88
CA GLN A 61 20.65 1.92 -5.68
C GLN A 61 20.07 3.02 -4.76
N LEU A 62 18.79 3.36 -4.93
CA LEU A 62 18.13 4.36 -4.09
C LEU A 62 18.06 3.90 -2.64
N PHE A 63 17.74 2.62 -2.39
CA PHE A 63 17.71 2.06 -1.04
C PHE A 63 19.10 1.99 -0.42
N ASP A 64 20.12 1.52 -1.16
CA ASP A 64 21.52 1.52 -0.72
C ASP A 64 21.99 2.92 -0.29
N HIS A 65 21.68 3.93 -1.12
CA HIS A 65 21.98 5.33 -0.81
C HIS A 65 21.25 5.83 0.45
N ALA A 66 20.00 5.42 0.65
CA ALA A 66 19.24 5.76 1.85
C ALA A 66 19.88 5.14 3.10
N LEU A 67 20.23 3.85 3.06
CA LEU A 67 20.84 3.14 4.17
C LEU A 67 22.20 3.72 4.53
N ALA A 68 23.05 4.00 3.54
CA ALA A 68 24.37 4.60 3.75
C ALA A 68 24.29 5.95 4.48
N ARG A 69 23.28 6.77 4.16
CA ARG A 69 23.07 8.09 4.78
C ARG A 69 22.44 7.99 6.17
N LEU A 70 21.46 7.11 6.36
CA LEU A 70 20.77 6.93 7.63
C LEU A 70 21.69 6.30 8.69
N SER A 71 22.47 5.26 8.32
CA SER A 71 23.34 4.54 9.25
C SER A 71 24.45 5.39 9.87
N ILE A 72 24.83 6.50 9.22
CA ILE A 72 25.76 7.48 9.79
C ILE A 72 25.11 8.28 10.95
N LEU A 73 23.78 8.44 10.91
CA LEU A 73 23.03 9.25 11.87
C LEU A 73 22.59 8.43 13.10
N CYS A 74 22.05 7.24 12.86
CA CYS A 74 21.56 6.32 13.90
C CYS A 74 21.40 4.90 13.34
N PRO A 75 21.25 3.88 14.19
CA PRO A 75 20.89 2.53 13.76
C PRO A 75 19.58 2.51 12.93
N VAL A 76 19.53 1.60 11.96
CA VAL A 76 18.36 1.33 11.14
C VAL A 76 17.93 -0.11 11.33
N PHE A 77 16.67 -0.35 11.70
CA PHE A 77 16.11 -1.67 11.90
C PHE A 77 15.03 -1.97 10.85
N ILE A 78 15.12 -3.12 10.19
CA ILE A 78 14.32 -3.43 9.00
C ILE A 78 13.74 -4.84 9.10
N THR A 79 12.47 -4.99 8.74
CA THR A 79 11.84 -6.29 8.45
C THR A 79 11.30 -6.30 7.03
N PRO A 80 11.32 -7.42 6.29
CA PRO A 80 10.67 -7.51 4.98
C PRO A 80 9.14 -7.56 5.11
N GLY A 81 8.44 -6.96 4.14
CA GLY A 81 7.01 -7.09 3.94
C GLY A 81 6.64 -8.17 2.91
N ASN A 82 5.36 -8.19 2.49
CA ASN A 82 4.85 -9.22 1.57
C ASN A 82 5.20 -8.95 0.09
N HIS A 83 5.67 -7.76 -0.26
CA HIS A 83 6.21 -7.43 -1.57
C HIS A 83 7.70 -7.77 -1.69
N ASP A 84 8.42 -7.78 -0.56
CA ASP A 84 9.85 -8.03 -0.53
C ASP A 84 10.20 -9.50 -0.71
N SER A 85 11.44 -9.74 -1.14
CA SER A 85 12.07 -11.05 -1.00
C SER A 85 12.92 -11.04 0.27
N ALA A 86 12.48 -11.74 1.31
CA ALA A 86 13.21 -11.83 2.58
C ALA A 86 14.67 -12.28 2.39
N VAL A 87 14.92 -13.25 1.49
CA VAL A 87 16.27 -13.75 1.17
C VAL A 87 17.14 -12.67 0.51
N ARG A 88 16.58 -11.88 -0.42
CA ARG A 88 17.34 -10.84 -1.11
C ARG A 88 17.59 -9.64 -0.22
N LEU A 89 16.58 -9.23 0.54
CA LEU A 89 16.73 -8.13 1.50
C LEU A 89 17.70 -8.49 2.62
N GLY A 90 17.70 -9.75 3.08
CA GLY A 90 18.62 -10.26 4.09
C GLY A 90 20.05 -10.53 3.60
N PHE A 91 20.31 -10.39 2.29
CA PHE A 91 21.66 -10.60 1.76
C PHE A 91 22.65 -9.61 2.36
N GLY A 92 23.70 -10.14 3.00
CA GLY A 92 24.73 -9.33 3.62
C GLY A 92 24.33 -8.70 4.98
N SER A 93 23.17 -9.04 5.54
CA SER A 93 22.67 -8.47 6.81
C SER A 93 23.67 -8.57 7.97
N GLY A 94 24.40 -9.69 8.08
CA GLY A 94 25.44 -9.86 9.08
C GLY A 94 26.61 -8.87 8.95
N LEU A 95 26.98 -8.48 7.72
CA LEU A 95 27.99 -7.46 7.46
C LEU A 95 27.43 -6.05 7.70
N MET A 96 26.19 -5.81 7.33
CA MET A 96 25.49 -4.53 7.50
C MET A 96 25.29 -4.21 9.00
N SER A 97 25.01 -5.23 9.81
CA SER A 97 24.81 -5.08 11.26
C SER A 97 26.01 -4.43 11.96
N ALA A 98 27.24 -4.71 11.53
CA ALA A 98 28.42 -4.07 12.05
C ALA A 98 28.51 -2.55 11.77
N ASN A 99 27.70 -2.08 10.81
CA ASN A 99 27.60 -0.67 10.42
C ASN A 99 26.25 -0.04 10.81
N GLY A 100 25.53 -0.65 11.76
CA GLY A 100 24.28 -0.09 12.30
C GLY A 100 23.03 -0.34 11.45
N VAL A 101 23.09 -1.23 10.43
CA VAL A 101 21.89 -1.63 9.67
C VAL A 101 21.50 -3.06 10.03
N HIS A 102 20.40 -3.23 10.74
CA HIS A 102 19.92 -4.49 11.30
C HIS A 102 18.71 -4.99 10.54
N ILE A 103 18.85 -6.03 9.74
CA ILE A 103 17.77 -6.64 8.96
C ILE A 103 17.38 -7.95 9.63
N ARG A 104 16.11 -8.12 9.97
CA ARG A 104 15.52 -9.35 10.49
C ARG A 104 14.63 -9.97 9.43
N SER A 105 15.13 -10.96 8.73
CA SER A 105 14.49 -11.53 7.55
C SER A 105 14.15 -13.02 7.66
N THR A 106 14.53 -13.67 8.77
CA THR A 106 14.30 -15.09 9.00
C THR A 106 13.56 -15.35 10.31
N ILE A 107 12.89 -16.50 10.41
CA ILE A 107 12.18 -16.93 11.63
C ILE A 107 13.16 -17.07 12.81
N SER A 108 14.34 -17.63 12.57
CA SER A 108 15.34 -17.85 13.60
C SER A 108 15.90 -16.56 14.22
N GLU A 109 15.66 -15.39 13.60
CA GLU A 109 16.09 -14.09 14.10
C GLU A 109 15.02 -13.41 14.97
N ILE A 110 13.79 -13.95 15.06
CA ILE A 110 12.68 -13.33 15.78
C ILE A 110 12.99 -13.16 17.28
N GLU A 111 13.63 -14.14 17.89
CA GLU A 111 14.02 -14.11 19.31
C GLU A 111 15.36 -13.39 19.59
N ILE A 112 15.98 -12.81 18.55
CA ILE A 112 17.25 -12.11 18.65
C ILE A 112 17.01 -10.60 18.49
N PRO A 113 16.76 -9.85 19.58
CA PRO A 113 16.48 -8.42 19.48
C PRO A 113 17.73 -7.60 19.15
N LEU A 114 17.49 -6.38 18.67
CA LEU A 114 18.45 -5.30 18.77
C LEU A 114 18.31 -4.66 20.16
N GLU A 115 19.37 -4.63 20.92
CA GLU A 115 19.46 -3.91 22.19
C GLU A 115 20.07 -2.54 21.94
N ILE A 116 19.39 -1.49 22.39
CA ILE A 116 19.84 -0.11 22.19
C ILE A 116 19.60 0.70 23.47
N THR A 117 20.59 1.49 23.85
CA THR A 117 20.48 2.43 24.96
C THR A 117 20.42 3.85 24.41
N GLY A 118 19.33 4.55 24.69
CA GLY A 118 19.12 5.93 24.29
C GLY A 118 20.05 6.90 25.00
N ARG A 119 20.17 8.11 24.47
CA ARG A 119 20.97 9.19 25.05
C ARG A 119 20.49 9.61 26.45
N ASP A 120 19.22 9.34 26.73
CA ASP A 120 18.55 9.58 28.02
C ASP A 120 18.62 8.36 28.97
N GLY A 121 19.36 7.32 28.59
CA GLY A 121 19.54 6.11 29.39
C GLY A 121 18.38 5.10 29.28
N VAL A 122 17.41 5.31 28.39
CA VAL A 122 16.32 4.34 28.13
C VAL A 122 16.91 3.10 27.47
N GLU A 123 16.72 1.94 28.10
CA GLU A 123 17.04 0.64 27.50
C GLU A 123 15.82 0.14 26.70
N LEU A 124 16.04 -0.15 25.41
CA LEU A 124 15.02 -0.64 24.49
C LEU A 124 15.50 -1.91 23.80
N VAL A 125 14.63 -2.93 23.77
CA VAL A 125 14.80 -4.13 22.96
C VAL A 125 13.84 -4.12 21.79
N VAL A 126 14.37 -4.32 20.58
CA VAL A 126 13.59 -4.25 19.32
C VAL A 126 13.63 -5.61 18.63
N TYR A 127 12.46 -6.24 18.49
CA TYR A 127 12.30 -7.51 17.80
C TYR A 127 11.76 -7.28 16.39
N GLY A 128 12.20 -8.11 15.43
CA GLY A 128 11.70 -8.09 14.07
C GLY A 128 10.95 -9.35 13.74
N ILE A 129 9.69 -9.21 13.33
CA ILE A 129 8.89 -10.29 12.77
C ILE A 129 8.75 -10.02 11.28
N PRO A 130 9.48 -10.75 10.40
CA PRO A 130 9.33 -10.61 8.95
C PRO A 130 7.90 -10.98 8.54
N TYR A 131 7.48 -10.59 7.32
CA TYR A 131 6.22 -11.08 6.79
C TYR A 131 6.19 -12.61 6.80
N LEU A 132 5.21 -13.16 7.48
CA LEU A 132 5.02 -14.60 7.66
C LEU A 132 3.90 -15.08 6.75
N GLN A 133 4.26 -15.68 5.61
CA GLN A 133 3.26 -16.33 4.74
C GLN A 133 2.84 -17.66 5.36
N PRO A 134 1.58 -17.79 5.84
CA PRO A 134 1.15 -18.96 6.63
C PRO A 134 1.41 -20.29 5.94
N GLU A 135 1.17 -20.37 4.62
CA GLU A 135 1.36 -21.58 3.81
C GLU A 135 2.80 -22.10 3.81
N VAL A 136 3.75 -21.23 4.04
CA VAL A 136 5.18 -21.53 3.96
C VAL A 136 5.74 -21.85 5.36
N VAL A 137 5.36 -21.04 6.36
CA VAL A 137 6.08 -21.00 7.65
C VAL A 137 5.39 -21.78 8.80
N PHE A 138 4.12 -22.18 8.64
CA PHE A 138 3.34 -22.79 9.73
C PHE A 138 3.99 -24.06 10.32
N THR A 139 4.63 -24.86 9.47
CA THR A 139 5.29 -26.09 9.94
C THR A 139 6.54 -25.80 10.78
N GLU A 140 7.35 -24.81 10.35
CA GLU A 140 8.56 -24.40 11.06
C GLU A 140 8.23 -23.78 12.41
N LEU A 141 7.15 -22.96 12.46
CA LEU A 141 6.66 -22.34 13.69
C LEU A 141 5.83 -23.26 14.58
N GLY A 142 5.45 -24.44 14.10
CA GLY A 142 4.57 -25.37 14.83
C GLY A 142 3.19 -24.79 15.12
N SER A 143 2.66 -23.96 14.22
CA SER A 143 1.45 -23.18 14.40
C SER A 143 0.31 -23.63 13.49
N GLU A 144 -0.88 -23.07 13.69
CA GLU A 144 -1.97 -23.14 12.70
C GLU A 144 -1.58 -22.42 11.42
N ARG A 145 -2.10 -22.88 10.28
CA ARG A 145 -1.87 -22.32 8.94
C ARG A 145 -2.76 -21.10 8.69
N THR A 146 -2.68 -20.12 9.58
CA THR A 146 -3.41 -18.85 9.51
C THR A 146 -2.49 -17.70 9.88
N HIS A 147 -2.77 -16.47 9.45
CA HIS A 147 -1.99 -15.30 9.86
C HIS A 147 -1.99 -15.12 11.38
N ALA A 148 -3.13 -15.31 12.03
CA ALA A 148 -3.22 -15.28 13.51
C ALA A 148 -2.34 -16.35 14.15
N GLY A 149 -2.35 -17.58 13.62
CA GLY A 149 -1.55 -18.70 14.15
C GLY A 149 -0.05 -18.43 14.08
N VAL A 150 0.45 -18.07 12.90
CA VAL A 150 1.90 -17.81 12.70
C VAL A 150 2.38 -16.58 13.49
N LEU A 151 1.59 -15.50 13.58
CA LEU A 151 1.94 -14.33 14.39
C LEU A 151 1.90 -14.65 15.89
N THR A 152 0.95 -15.45 16.35
CA THR A 152 0.89 -15.91 17.75
C THR A 152 2.14 -16.70 18.13
N ALA A 153 2.58 -17.61 17.27
CA ALA A 153 3.81 -18.37 17.49
C ALA A 153 5.05 -17.49 17.49
N ALA A 154 5.15 -16.56 16.54
CA ALA A 154 6.25 -15.58 16.49
C ALA A 154 6.29 -14.70 17.76
N MET A 155 5.15 -14.21 18.22
CA MET A 155 5.06 -13.43 19.46
C MET A 155 5.32 -14.27 20.72
N ALA A 156 5.11 -15.58 20.69
CA ALA A 156 5.55 -16.45 21.78
C ALA A 156 7.08 -16.52 21.88
N MET A 157 7.80 -16.52 20.76
CA MET A 157 9.27 -16.44 20.73
C MET A 157 9.74 -15.11 21.32
N VAL A 158 9.16 -13.99 20.90
CA VAL A 158 9.45 -12.64 21.45
C VAL A 158 9.23 -12.61 22.95
N ARG A 159 8.07 -13.08 23.44
CA ARG A 159 7.76 -13.10 24.89
C ARG A 159 8.66 -14.01 25.68
N SER A 160 9.12 -15.12 25.10
CA SER A 160 10.06 -16.04 25.76
C SER A 160 11.36 -15.33 26.10
N ASP A 161 11.96 -14.61 25.12
CA ASP A 161 13.18 -13.85 25.35
C ASP A 161 12.92 -12.64 26.27
N LEU A 162 11.84 -11.89 26.07
CA LEU A 162 11.50 -10.73 26.88
C LEU A 162 11.31 -11.07 28.36
N SER A 163 10.77 -12.27 28.66
CA SER A 163 10.50 -12.71 30.05
C SER A 163 11.75 -12.85 30.93
N VAL A 164 12.92 -13.00 30.33
CA VAL A 164 14.19 -13.14 31.06
C VAL A 164 15.02 -11.83 31.15
N ARG A 165 14.50 -10.73 30.51
CA ARG A 165 15.27 -9.46 30.42
C ARG A 165 15.01 -8.44 31.53
N GLY A 166 14.01 -8.69 32.38
CA GLY A 166 13.63 -7.72 33.42
C GLY A 166 12.79 -6.56 32.91
N ASP A 167 12.84 -5.41 33.56
CA ASP A 167 12.04 -4.23 33.25
C ASP A 167 12.74 -3.35 32.20
N VAL A 168 12.59 -3.73 30.93
CA VAL A 168 13.11 -3.00 29.76
C VAL A 168 11.97 -2.57 28.85
N ARG A 169 12.15 -1.45 28.14
CA ARG A 169 11.21 -1.08 27.07
C ARG A 169 11.32 -2.02 25.88
N SER A 170 10.18 -2.31 25.27
CA SER A 170 10.08 -3.30 24.20
C SER A 170 9.35 -2.78 22.98
N MET A 171 9.87 -3.10 21.80
CA MET A 171 9.28 -2.81 20.51
C MET A 171 9.27 -4.06 19.62
N VAL A 172 8.18 -4.25 18.91
CA VAL A 172 8.09 -5.22 17.80
C VAL A 172 7.93 -4.45 16.49
N VAL A 173 8.68 -4.84 15.47
CA VAL A 173 8.53 -4.35 14.08
C VAL A 173 7.99 -5.50 13.26
N SER A 174 6.85 -5.32 12.61
CA SER A 174 6.17 -6.38 11.87
C SER A 174 5.40 -5.84 10.66
N HIS A 175 5.05 -6.74 9.74
CA HIS A 175 4.30 -6.41 8.55
C HIS A 175 3.15 -7.43 8.37
N ALA A 176 1.92 -7.02 8.64
CA ALA A 176 0.74 -7.88 8.57
C ALA A 176 -0.56 -7.04 8.57
N PHE A 177 -1.67 -7.64 8.15
CA PHE A 177 -3.00 -7.07 8.34
C PHE A 177 -3.55 -7.45 9.71
N ILE A 178 -3.96 -6.45 10.50
CA ILE A 178 -4.55 -6.64 11.83
C ILE A 178 -6.01 -6.23 11.82
N THR A 179 -6.87 -7.07 12.40
CA THR A 179 -8.31 -6.83 12.51
C THR A 179 -8.61 -5.44 13.07
N GLY A 180 -9.50 -4.72 12.41
CA GLY A 180 -9.88 -3.33 12.75
C GLY A 180 -9.08 -2.28 12.00
N GLY A 181 -8.10 -2.67 11.17
CA GLY A 181 -7.44 -1.77 10.23
C GLY A 181 -8.29 -1.51 8.97
N SER A 182 -8.12 -0.35 8.38
CA SER A 182 -8.76 0.05 7.12
C SER A 182 -7.71 0.07 6.00
N GLY A 183 -7.90 -0.78 5.00
CA GLY A 183 -7.04 -0.84 3.81
C GLY A 183 -7.48 0.09 2.69
N SER A 184 -6.65 0.24 1.67
CA SER A 184 -6.91 0.93 0.41
C SER A 184 -6.76 -0.05 -0.79
N GLU A 185 -7.05 0.39 -2.01
CA GLU A 185 -6.92 -0.45 -3.21
C GLU A 185 -5.47 -0.72 -3.61
N SER A 186 -4.52 -0.05 -2.98
CA SER A 186 -3.10 -0.14 -3.32
C SER A 186 -2.35 -1.23 -2.56
N GLU A 187 -2.89 -1.74 -1.45
CA GLU A 187 -2.35 -2.89 -0.75
C GLU A 187 -2.71 -4.20 -1.48
N ARG A 188 -1.83 -5.18 -1.39
CA ARG A 188 -2.19 -6.55 -1.80
C ARG A 188 -3.13 -7.15 -0.77
N SER A 189 -4.27 -7.66 -1.22
CA SER A 189 -5.13 -8.46 -0.34
C SER A 189 -4.35 -9.66 0.19
N LEU A 190 -4.26 -9.77 1.51
CA LEU A 190 -3.73 -10.94 2.20
C LEU A 190 -4.82 -12.00 2.41
N GLU A 191 -6.06 -11.73 1.99
CA GLU A 191 -7.19 -12.66 2.09
C GLU A 191 -7.08 -13.77 1.06
N ILE A 192 -6.70 -14.95 1.50
CA ILE A 192 -6.93 -16.19 0.78
C ILE A 192 -8.00 -16.95 1.57
N GLY A 193 -9.23 -16.94 1.08
CA GLY A 193 -10.33 -17.69 1.69
C GLY A 193 -10.93 -17.10 2.97
N GLY A 194 -10.83 -15.78 3.20
CA GLY A 194 -11.47 -15.10 4.35
C GLY A 194 -10.76 -15.27 5.70
N ILE A 195 -9.49 -15.68 5.72
CA ILE A 195 -8.69 -15.93 6.94
C ILE A 195 -7.43 -15.06 6.92
N GLY A 196 -7.59 -13.77 6.51
CA GLY A 196 -6.44 -12.88 6.26
C GLY A 196 -5.97 -12.08 7.47
N ASP A 197 -6.78 -11.93 8.51
CA ASP A 197 -6.53 -11.00 9.59
C ASP A 197 -6.16 -11.67 10.92
N ALA A 198 -5.43 -10.93 11.74
CA ALA A 198 -5.01 -11.33 13.07
C ALA A 198 -5.47 -10.29 14.12
N PRO A 199 -5.93 -10.72 15.32
CA PRO A 199 -6.37 -9.77 16.33
C PRO A 199 -5.18 -9.02 16.95
N SER A 200 -5.39 -7.75 17.29
CA SER A 200 -4.38 -6.90 17.94
C SER A 200 -3.89 -7.43 19.31
N SER A 201 -4.70 -8.24 19.97
CA SER A 201 -4.35 -8.90 21.24
C SER A 201 -3.10 -9.79 21.14
N ILE A 202 -2.71 -10.21 19.95
CA ILE A 202 -1.46 -10.95 19.71
C ILE A 202 -0.24 -10.17 20.18
N PHE A 203 -0.28 -8.82 20.10
CA PHE A 203 0.85 -7.95 20.45
C PHE A 203 0.83 -7.47 21.91
N THR A 204 -0.05 -8.02 22.76
CA THR A 204 -0.01 -7.73 24.19
C THR A 204 1.31 -8.19 24.83
N GLY A 205 1.80 -7.42 25.80
CA GLY A 205 3.05 -7.70 26.51
C GLY A 205 4.29 -7.05 25.90
N VAL A 206 4.11 -6.21 24.86
CA VAL A 206 5.15 -5.28 24.37
C VAL A 206 4.62 -3.85 24.42
N ASP A 207 5.51 -2.86 24.55
CA ASP A 207 5.10 -1.47 24.73
C ASP A 207 4.63 -0.83 23.41
N TYR A 208 5.32 -1.09 22.30
CA TYR A 208 5.01 -0.52 20.99
C TYR A 208 5.20 -1.54 19.86
N THR A 209 4.21 -1.65 18.98
CA THR A 209 4.31 -2.44 17.73
C THR A 209 4.28 -1.52 16.53
N ALA A 210 5.40 -1.46 15.83
CA ALA A 210 5.57 -0.74 14.56
C ALA A 210 5.09 -1.63 13.41
N MET A 211 3.92 -1.30 12.85
CA MET A 211 3.28 -2.08 11.79
C MET A 211 3.47 -1.44 10.41
N GLY A 212 3.70 -2.26 9.40
CA GLY A 212 3.52 -1.94 7.99
C GLY A 212 2.43 -2.78 7.36
N HIS A 213 2.14 -2.54 6.10
CA HIS A 213 1.14 -3.11 5.21
C HIS A 213 -0.01 -2.17 4.87
N LEU A 214 -0.58 -1.44 5.84
CA LEU A 214 -1.67 -0.50 5.57
C LEU A 214 -1.11 0.88 5.23
N HIS A 215 -1.52 1.41 4.08
CA HIS A 215 -1.01 2.69 3.53
C HIS A 215 -1.59 3.92 4.22
N GLY A 216 -2.67 3.77 4.99
CA GLY A 216 -3.23 4.81 5.86
C GLY A 216 -2.62 4.75 7.26
N ALA A 217 -2.01 5.85 7.73
CA ALA A 217 -1.50 5.92 9.09
C ALA A 217 -2.65 5.81 10.11
N GLN A 218 -2.64 4.75 10.94
CA GLN A 218 -3.72 4.47 11.88
C GLN A 218 -3.24 3.71 13.10
N MET A 219 -3.97 3.84 14.18
CA MET A 219 -3.77 3.07 15.40
C MET A 219 -4.86 1.98 15.49
N ILE A 220 -4.46 0.79 15.87
CA ILE A 220 -5.39 -0.32 16.09
C ILE A 220 -5.75 -0.39 17.57
N SER A 221 -7.04 -0.51 17.87
CA SER A 221 -7.51 -0.69 19.25
C SER A 221 -6.99 -2.01 19.81
N THR A 222 -6.41 -1.95 20.99
CA THR A 222 -5.98 -3.11 21.78
C THR A 222 -6.99 -3.40 22.88
N PRO A 223 -6.96 -4.58 23.53
CA PRO A 223 -7.82 -4.86 24.69
C PRO A 223 -7.71 -3.78 25.78
N GLU A 224 -8.81 -3.50 26.50
CA GLU A 224 -8.91 -2.41 27.49
C GLU A 224 -7.88 -2.51 28.64
N ASP A 225 -7.45 -3.71 28.96
CA ASP A 225 -6.44 -3.98 29.99
C ASP A 225 -4.99 -3.94 29.48
N SER A 226 -4.79 -3.67 28.18
CA SER A 226 -3.47 -3.62 27.54
C SER A 226 -2.99 -2.18 27.40
N THR A 227 -1.72 -1.97 27.75
CA THR A 227 -1.01 -0.70 27.48
C THR A 227 -0.24 -0.74 26.14
N ALA A 228 -0.30 -1.85 25.42
CA ALA A 228 0.37 -2.03 24.14
C ALA A 228 -0.17 -1.05 23.07
N ILE A 229 0.72 -0.40 22.35
CA ILE A 229 0.38 0.45 21.21
C ILE A 229 0.65 -0.35 19.93
N VAL A 230 -0.37 -0.53 19.08
CA VAL A 230 -0.24 -1.16 17.75
C VAL A 230 -0.55 -0.10 16.71
N LYS A 231 0.45 0.29 15.91
CA LYS A 231 0.32 1.43 15.01
C LYS A 231 0.92 1.17 13.63
N TYR A 232 0.16 1.51 12.59
CA TYR A 232 0.63 1.63 11.22
C TYR A 232 1.15 3.04 10.96
N SER A 233 2.36 3.16 10.42
CA SER A 233 2.89 4.47 9.99
C SER A 233 2.23 4.97 8.70
N GLY A 234 1.72 4.06 7.91
CA GLY A 234 1.26 4.31 6.55
C GLY A 234 2.39 4.41 5.54
N SER A 235 2.05 4.42 4.25
CA SER A 235 3.02 4.68 3.19
C SER A 235 3.40 6.17 3.15
N PRO A 236 4.67 6.50 2.86
CA PRO A 236 5.13 7.88 2.82
C PRO A 236 4.63 8.67 1.60
N LEU A 237 4.22 7.97 0.55
CA LEU A 237 3.71 8.52 -0.71
C LEU A 237 2.38 7.88 -1.06
N PRO A 238 1.50 8.57 -1.82
CA PRO A 238 0.27 7.98 -2.32
C PRO A 238 0.55 7.06 -3.50
N TYR A 239 -0.16 5.93 -3.56
CA TYR A 239 -0.02 4.93 -4.62
C TYR A 239 -1.33 4.59 -5.34
N SER A 240 -2.46 5.14 -4.89
CA SER A 240 -3.78 4.99 -5.50
C SER A 240 -4.66 6.20 -5.19
N PHE A 241 -5.65 6.49 -6.07
CA PHE A 241 -6.68 7.47 -5.78
C PHE A 241 -7.60 7.10 -4.61
N SER A 242 -7.64 5.84 -4.20
CA SER A 242 -8.34 5.44 -2.98
C SER A 242 -7.72 6.04 -1.71
N GLU A 243 -6.49 6.55 -1.81
CA GLU A 243 -5.74 7.18 -0.73
C GLU A 243 -5.89 8.72 -0.70
N GLU A 244 -6.81 9.31 -1.48
CA GLU A 244 -6.97 10.77 -1.58
C GLU A 244 -7.28 11.45 -0.24
N ASN A 245 -7.85 10.71 0.71
CA ASN A 245 -8.14 11.18 2.06
C ASN A 245 -7.04 10.83 3.08
N HIS A 246 -5.95 10.17 2.67
CA HIS A 246 -4.86 9.84 3.57
C HIS A 246 -3.90 11.03 3.73
N HIS A 247 -3.53 11.31 4.97
CA HIS A 247 -2.42 12.21 5.26
C HIS A 247 -1.12 11.40 5.30
N LYS A 248 -0.35 11.43 4.19
CA LYS A 248 0.90 10.68 4.08
C LYS A 248 1.91 11.15 5.10
N SER A 249 2.46 10.21 5.87
CA SER A 249 3.26 10.53 7.05
C SER A 249 4.25 9.43 7.39
N VAL A 250 5.24 9.76 8.21
CA VAL A 250 5.97 8.84 9.06
C VAL A 250 5.55 9.07 10.52
N THR A 251 5.86 8.16 11.43
CA THR A 251 5.54 8.33 12.86
C THR A 251 6.81 8.59 13.66
N LEU A 252 6.90 9.73 14.34
CA LEU A 252 7.89 9.98 15.37
C LEU A 252 7.36 9.44 16.69
N VAL A 253 8.09 8.53 17.32
CA VAL A 253 7.74 7.88 18.59
C VAL A 253 8.73 8.32 19.66
N GLU A 254 8.24 8.70 20.81
CA GLU A 254 9.06 9.00 21.97
C GLU A 254 8.79 7.97 23.07
N ILE A 255 9.81 7.18 23.40
CA ILE A 255 9.77 6.17 24.46
C ILE A 255 10.52 6.72 25.67
N PRO A 256 9.82 7.05 26.77
CA PRO A 256 10.46 7.46 28.03
C PRO A 256 10.93 6.24 28.82
N GLN A 257 11.83 6.44 29.78
CA GLN A 257 12.26 5.38 30.70
C GLN A 257 11.08 4.80 31.49
N SER A 258 10.13 5.63 31.85
CA SER A 258 8.90 5.23 32.53
C SER A 258 7.72 6.12 32.11
N GLY A 259 6.49 5.62 32.23
CA GLY A 259 5.29 6.34 31.82
C GLY A 259 4.88 6.04 30.37
N PRO A 260 3.88 6.77 29.85
CA PRO A 260 3.28 6.47 28.56
C PRO A 260 4.21 6.84 27.39
N ILE A 261 4.19 6.03 26.34
CA ILE A 261 4.78 6.34 25.05
C ILE A 261 3.94 7.40 24.36
N SER A 262 4.60 8.38 23.74
CA SER A 262 3.95 9.35 22.85
C SER A 262 4.35 9.15 21.41
N TYR A 263 3.48 9.54 20.49
CA TYR A 263 3.76 9.48 19.05
C TYR A 263 3.04 10.60 18.32
N GLN A 264 3.61 11.01 17.20
CA GLN A 264 3.01 11.97 16.28
C GLN A 264 3.22 11.56 14.83
N ASN A 265 2.22 11.78 13.99
CA ASN A 265 2.37 11.65 12.55
C ASN A 265 3.05 12.90 12.00
N VAL A 266 4.11 12.72 11.24
CA VAL A 266 4.88 13.78 10.59
C VAL A 266 4.64 13.70 9.10
N VAL A 267 4.02 14.75 8.55
CA VAL A 267 3.62 14.80 7.13
C VAL A 267 4.86 14.72 6.24
N THR A 268 4.80 13.87 5.23
CA THR A 268 5.86 13.69 4.23
C THR A 268 5.70 14.67 3.06
N PRO A 269 6.77 15.01 2.34
CA PRO A 269 6.68 15.79 1.11
C PRO A 269 6.07 14.90 0.01
N VAL A 270 4.78 15.03 -0.21
CA VAL A 270 4.09 14.35 -1.31
C VAL A 270 4.18 15.16 -2.59
N PRO A 271 4.11 14.54 -3.79
CA PRO A 271 4.23 15.27 -5.05
C PRO A 271 3.12 16.32 -5.24
N GLY A 272 1.94 16.07 -4.69
CA GLY A 272 0.77 16.94 -4.70
C GLY A 272 -0.43 16.22 -4.09
N PRO A 273 -1.47 16.95 -3.68
CA PRO A 273 -2.69 16.33 -3.19
C PRO A 273 -3.37 15.53 -4.32
N LEU A 274 -4.03 14.44 -3.94
CA LEU A 274 -4.90 13.71 -4.87
C LEU A 274 -6.30 14.31 -4.83
N ALA A 275 -6.98 14.34 -5.98
CA ALA A 275 -8.37 14.77 -6.05
C ALA A 275 -9.16 13.97 -7.09
N THR A 276 -10.33 13.51 -6.71
CA THR A 276 -11.32 12.95 -7.64
C THR A 276 -12.40 14.00 -7.90
N ILE A 277 -12.47 14.49 -9.15
CA ILE A 277 -13.49 15.44 -9.59
C ILE A 277 -14.55 14.69 -10.42
N LYS A 278 -15.82 15.06 -10.27
CA LYS A 278 -16.93 14.38 -10.95
C LYS A 278 -17.95 15.38 -11.48
N GLY A 279 -18.26 15.27 -12.77
CA GLY A 279 -19.23 16.15 -13.42
C GLY A 279 -19.34 15.91 -14.92
N GLU A 280 -20.21 16.67 -15.58
CA GLU A 280 -20.19 16.79 -17.03
C GLU A 280 -18.99 17.61 -17.47
N LEU A 281 -18.44 17.33 -18.65
CA LEU A 281 -17.17 17.91 -19.11
C LEU A 281 -17.14 19.43 -19.04
N ASP A 282 -18.20 20.11 -19.54
CA ASP A 282 -18.25 21.59 -19.51
C ASP A 282 -18.31 22.10 -18.06
N GLY A 283 -19.00 21.43 -17.15
CA GLY A 283 -18.97 21.75 -15.72
C GLY A 283 -17.58 21.56 -15.11
N LEU A 284 -16.87 20.47 -15.44
CA LEU A 284 -15.50 20.25 -14.97
C LEU A 284 -14.52 21.32 -15.50
N LEU A 285 -14.79 21.88 -16.67
CA LEU A 285 -13.94 22.89 -17.29
C LEU A 285 -14.21 24.30 -16.77
N ASP A 286 -15.47 24.65 -16.45
CA ASP A 286 -15.87 26.04 -16.24
C ASP A 286 -16.28 26.37 -14.80
N ASP A 287 -16.72 25.34 -14.00
CA ASP A 287 -17.20 25.59 -12.64
C ASP A 287 -16.02 25.95 -11.71
N PRO A 288 -16.07 27.12 -11.02
CA PRO A 288 -15.03 27.55 -10.09
C PRO A 288 -14.80 26.62 -8.90
N ILE A 289 -15.77 25.75 -8.55
CA ILE A 289 -15.65 24.80 -7.41
C ILE A 289 -14.45 23.85 -7.58
N PHE A 290 -14.02 23.61 -8.81
CA PHE A 290 -12.87 22.75 -9.10
C PHE A 290 -11.53 23.49 -9.14
N GLY A 291 -11.52 24.81 -8.91
CA GLY A 291 -10.31 25.63 -8.95
C GLY A 291 -9.23 25.20 -7.97
N ASP A 292 -9.61 24.78 -6.77
CA ASP A 292 -8.68 24.31 -5.73
C ASP A 292 -7.94 23.01 -6.12
N HIS A 293 -8.41 22.30 -7.15
CA HIS A 293 -7.83 21.04 -7.62
C HIS A 293 -6.90 21.20 -8.83
N GLU A 294 -6.72 22.39 -9.37
CA GLU A 294 -5.87 22.64 -10.57
C GLU A 294 -4.39 22.26 -10.34
N GLY A 295 -3.91 22.33 -9.09
CA GLY A 295 -2.57 21.88 -8.70
C GLY A 295 -2.48 20.44 -8.22
N SER A 296 -3.60 19.71 -8.15
CA SER A 296 -3.67 18.34 -7.64
C SER A 296 -3.39 17.30 -8.73
N TRP A 297 -2.99 16.12 -8.33
CA TRP A 297 -3.09 14.94 -9.19
C TRP A 297 -4.55 14.54 -9.30
N VAL A 298 -5.12 14.65 -10.50
CA VAL A 298 -6.57 14.59 -10.71
C VAL A 298 -6.98 13.27 -11.37
N ARG A 299 -8.02 12.65 -10.82
CA ARG A 299 -8.87 11.69 -11.49
C ARG A 299 -10.20 12.37 -11.85
N ALA A 300 -10.55 12.41 -13.12
CA ALA A 300 -11.80 12.99 -13.60
C ALA A 300 -12.83 11.90 -13.92
N ILE A 301 -13.99 11.93 -13.26
CA ILE A 301 -15.14 11.07 -13.55
C ILE A 301 -16.13 11.89 -14.39
N VAL A 302 -16.09 11.67 -15.70
CA VAL A 302 -16.93 12.38 -16.67
C VAL A 302 -18.28 11.71 -16.76
N THR A 303 -19.36 12.50 -16.58
CA THR A 303 -20.73 11.99 -16.49
C THR A 303 -21.61 12.36 -17.68
N ASP A 304 -21.02 12.90 -18.76
CA ASP A 304 -21.74 13.19 -20.00
C ASP A 304 -22.46 11.94 -20.54
N PRO A 305 -23.69 12.06 -21.02
CA PRO A 305 -24.43 10.93 -21.60
C PRO A 305 -23.78 10.37 -22.86
N VAL A 306 -23.00 11.20 -23.58
CA VAL A 306 -22.25 10.84 -24.78
C VAL A 306 -20.80 11.29 -24.59
N ARG A 307 -19.86 10.40 -24.91
CA ARG A 307 -18.43 10.70 -24.81
C ARG A 307 -18.06 11.88 -25.72
N GLN A 308 -17.53 12.94 -25.12
CA GLN A 308 -17.11 14.14 -25.81
C GLN A 308 -15.75 13.94 -26.52
N GLU A 309 -15.57 14.60 -27.64
CA GLU A 309 -14.28 14.59 -28.34
C GLU A 309 -13.20 15.37 -27.55
N ARG A 310 -11.97 14.89 -27.65
CA ARG A 310 -10.79 15.54 -27.06
C ARG A 310 -10.93 15.84 -25.57
N THR A 311 -11.64 14.98 -24.84
CA THR A 311 -11.88 15.15 -23.39
C THR A 311 -10.57 15.28 -22.61
N TRP A 312 -9.57 14.45 -22.95
CA TRP A 312 -8.26 14.47 -22.28
C TRP A 312 -7.56 15.82 -22.46
N GLU A 313 -7.43 16.27 -23.69
CA GLU A 313 -6.73 17.52 -24.02
C GLU A 313 -7.41 18.75 -23.39
N ARG A 314 -8.75 18.76 -23.37
CA ARG A 314 -9.52 19.83 -22.73
C ARG A 314 -9.30 19.86 -21.22
N LEU A 315 -9.36 18.71 -20.55
CA LEU A 315 -9.16 18.60 -19.11
C LEU A 315 -7.71 18.90 -18.69
N VAL A 316 -6.70 18.44 -19.42
CA VAL A 316 -5.29 18.71 -19.13
C VAL A 316 -4.98 20.22 -19.21
N HIS A 317 -5.68 20.97 -20.05
CA HIS A 317 -5.50 22.43 -20.13
C HIS A 317 -5.86 23.13 -18.81
N ARG A 318 -6.90 22.65 -18.09
CA ARG A 318 -7.29 23.16 -16.77
C ARG A 318 -6.56 22.44 -15.63
N PHE A 319 -6.39 21.12 -15.75
CA PHE A 319 -5.75 20.28 -14.74
C PHE A 319 -4.44 19.67 -15.28
N PRO A 320 -3.32 20.41 -15.24
CA PRO A 320 -2.05 19.96 -15.85
C PRO A 320 -1.54 18.62 -15.31
N HIS A 321 -1.96 18.26 -14.10
CA HIS A 321 -1.60 17.01 -13.44
C HIS A 321 -2.72 15.96 -13.49
N LEU A 322 -3.57 15.98 -14.54
CA LEU A 322 -4.58 14.96 -14.80
C LEU A 322 -3.89 13.59 -14.98
N LYS A 323 -4.30 12.59 -14.19
CA LYS A 323 -3.72 11.24 -14.22
C LYS A 323 -4.66 10.20 -14.82
N GLN A 324 -5.98 10.40 -14.67
CA GLN A 324 -6.98 9.41 -15.09
C GLN A 324 -8.29 10.07 -15.50
N ILE A 325 -8.96 9.51 -16.52
CA ILE A 325 -10.34 9.81 -16.84
C ILE A 325 -11.16 8.53 -16.79
N GLU A 326 -12.28 8.59 -16.11
CA GLU A 326 -13.32 7.56 -16.11
C GLU A 326 -14.61 8.14 -16.71
N PHE A 327 -15.39 7.29 -17.38
CA PHE A 327 -16.67 7.68 -17.99
C PHE A 327 -17.82 6.97 -17.29
N HIS A 328 -18.62 7.72 -16.53
CA HIS A 328 -19.80 7.23 -15.81
C HIS A 328 -21.04 8.01 -16.24
N PRO A 329 -21.62 7.72 -17.44
CA PRO A 329 -22.71 8.52 -18.02
C PRO A 329 -23.93 8.58 -17.10
N LYS A 330 -24.52 9.78 -16.93
CA LYS A 330 -25.79 9.96 -16.23
C LYS A 330 -26.92 9.29 -17.02
N GLY A 331 -27.68 8.39 -16.39
CA GLY A 331 -28.79 7.68 -17.03
C GLY A 331 -28.34 6.49 -17.87
N GLY A 332 -27.05 6.23 -17.97
CA GLY A 332 -26.55 4.95 -18.47
C GLY A 332 -27.01 3.83 -17.52
N LEU A 333 -27.72 2.85 -18.04
CA LEU A 333 -27.88 1.59 -17.33
C LEU A 333 -26.46 1.16 -16.94
N VAL A 334 -26.24 0.97 -15.64
CA VAL A 334 -25.05 0.25 -15.15
C VAL A 334 -24.96 -0.96 -16.06
N ALA A 335 -23.92 -1.00 -16.92
CA ALA A 335 -23.68 -2.18 -17.72
C ALA A 335 -23.55 -3.30 -16.71
N ARG A 336 -24.64 -4.04 -16.48
CA ARG A 336 -24.57 -5.31 -15.79
C ARG A 336 -23.47 -6.03 -16.52
N SER A 337 -22.41 -6.34 -15.80
CA SER A 337 -21.29 -7.10 -16.35
C SER A 337 -21.93 -8.26 -17.11
N ILE A 338 -21.77 -8.28 -18.45
CA ILE A 338 -22.19 -9.40 -19.28
C ILE A 338 -21.23 -10.55 -18.94
N HIS A 339 -21.30 -11.02 -17.72
CA HIS A 339 -20.81 -12.31 -17.29
C HIS A 339 -21.91 -13.41 -17.36
N GLU A 340 -23.10 -13.06 -17.86
CA GLU A 340 -23.89 -14.09 -18.54
C GLU A 340 -23.11 -14.42 -19.82
N ARG A 341 -22.36 -15.49 -19.74
CA ARG A 341 -21.67 -16.11 -20.88
C ARG A 341 -22.75 -16.34 -21.94
N LEU A 342 -22.85 -15.42 -22.91
CA LEU A 342 -23.57 -15.68 -24.12
C LEU A 342 -22.91 -16.94 -24.72
N ASP A 343 -23.64 -18.02 -24.77
CA ASP A 343 -23.18 -19.23 -25.45
C ASP A 343 -23.10 -18.92 -26.96
N PRO A 344 -21.87 -18.73 -27.54
CA PRO A 344 -21.76 -18.33 -28.93
C PRO A 344 -22.35 -19.36 -29.91
N HIS A 345 -22.59 -20.61 -29.46
CA HIS A 345 -23.16 -21.69 -30.25
C HIS A 345 -24.69 -21.70 -30.25
N ASN A 346 -25.32 -21.09 -29.23
CA ASN A 346 -26.77 -21.10 -29.08
C ASN A 346 -27.42 -19.69 -29.18
N THR A 347 -26.61 -18.61 -29.28
CA THR A 347 -27.12 -17.24 -29.39
C THR A 347 -27.05 -16.77 -30.84
N PRO A 348 -28.14 -16.27 -31.43
CA PRO A 348 -28.13 -15.73 -32.79
C PRO A 348 -27.11 -14.59 -32.95
N ALA A 349 -26.37 -14.55 -34.07
CA ALA A 349 -25.35 -13.57 -34.36
C ALA A 349 -25.84 -12.11 -34.19
N ILE A 350 -27.09 -11.86 -34.56
CA ILE A 350 -27.75 -10.55 -34.43
C ILE A 350 -27.87 -10.14 -32.94
N ASP A 351 -28.15 -11.07 -32.05
CA ASP A 351 -28.29 -10.78 -30.63
C ASP A 351 -26.93 -10.57 -29.95
N ILE A 352 -25.90 -11.28 -30.41
CA ILE A 352 -24.51 -11.03 -30.01
C ILE A 352 -24.08 -9.63 -30.45
N ALA A 353 -24.32 -9.26 -31.69
CA ALA A 353 -23.98 -7.94 -32.25
C ALA A 353 -24.81 -6.82 -31.59
N ALA A 354 -26.09 -7.04 -31.33
CA ALA A 354 -26.94 -6.10 -30.60
C ALA A 354 -26.44 -5.89 -29.14
N GLY A 355 -26.03 -6.97 -28.48
CA GLY A 355 -25.44 -6.91 -27.15
C GLY A 355 -24.12 -6.13 -27.13
N PHE A 356 -23.28 -6.31 -28.14
CA PHE A 356 -22.03 -5.54 -28.29
C PHE A 356 -22.33 -4.05 -28.55
N VAL A 357 -23.25 -3.70 -29.45
CA VAL A 357 -23.62 -2.30 -29.70
C VAL A 357 -24.20 -1.67 -28.44
N ALA A 358 -25.09 -2.36 -27.72
CA ALA A 358 -25.63 -1.89 -26.46
C ALA A 358 -24.54 -1.65 -25.41
N HIS A 359 -23.54 -2.52 -25.37
CA HIS A 359 -22.39 -2.38 -24.46
C HIS A 359 -21.53 -1.16 -24.79
N VAL A 360 -21.19 -0.97 -26.08
CA VAL A 360 -20.30 0.13 -26.52
C VAL A 360 -21.00 1.49 -26.48
N THR A 361 -22.31 1.55 -26.78
CA THR A 361 -23.08 2.80 -26.83
C THR A 361 -23.80 3.12 -25.52
N SER A 362 -23.75 2.24 -24.52
CA SER A 362 -24.53 2.33 -23.27
C SER A 362 -26.04 2.51 -23.50
N GLY A 363 -26.54 2.07 -24.64
CA GLY A 363 -27.94 2.23 -25.08
C GLY A 363 -28.47 1.00 -25.80
N HIS A 364 -29.81 0.95 -26.00
CA HIS A 364 -30.40 -0.09 -26.81
C HIS A 364 -30.17 0.19 -28.31
N ILE A 365 -29.89 -0.86 -29.08
CA ILE A 365 -29.84 -0.77 -30.53
C ILE A 365 -31.22 -0.38 -31.05
N SER A 366 -31.32 0.66 -31.86
CA SER A 366 -32.57 1.07 -32.50
C SER A 366 -32.98 0.07 -33.60
N ASP A 367 -34.25 0.04 -33.93
CA ASP A 367 -34.77 -0.87 -35.00
C ASP A 367 -34.03 -0.65 -36.33
N SER A 368 -33.70 0.60 -36.67
CA SER A 368 -32.93 0.91 -37.90
C SER A 368 -31.49 0.41 -37.82
N GLN A 369 -30.83 0.52 -36.67
CA GLN A 369 -29.50 -0.04 -36.46
C GLN A 369 -29.52 -1.57 -36.47
N ARG A 370 -30.53 -2.19 -35.84
CA ARG A 370 -30.71 -3.64 -35.86
C ARG A 370 -30.87 -4.16 -37.28
N SER A 371 -31.66 -3.46 -38.11
CA SER A 371 -31.83 -3.82 -39.52
C SER A 371 -30.53 -3.73 -40.31
N LEU A 372 -29.72 -2.70 -40.10
CA LEU A 372 -28.40 -2.57 -40.75
C LEU A 372 -27.43 -3.69 -40.35
N VAL A 373 -27.42 -4.06 -39.07
CA VAL A 373 -26.59 -5.16 -38.56
C VAL A 373 -27.07 -6.50 -39.14
N GLN A 374 -28.38 -6.69 -39.23
CA GLN A 374 -28.99 -7.88 -39.85
C GLN A 374 -28.59 -8.00 -41.31
N GLU A 375 -28.71 -6.93 -42.09
CA GLU A 375 -28.30 -6.88 -43.50
C GLU A 375 -26.82 -7.18 -43.70
N ALA A 376 -25.95 -6.64 -42.83
CA ALA A 376 -24.52 -6.93 -42.84
C ALA A 376 -24.23 -8.41 -42.59
N ILE A 377 -24.92 -9.04 -41.63
CA ILE A 377 -24.75 -10.47 -41.30
C ILE A 377 -25.23 -11.35 -42.48
N GLU A 378 -26.37 -10.96 -43.10
CA GLU A 378 -26.89 -11.68 -44.26
C GLU A 378 -25.93 -11.59 -45.46
N ASN A 379 -25.35 -10.42 -45.72
CA ASN A 379 -24.38 -10.24 -46.81
C ASN A 379 -23.09 -11.08 -46.57
N ILE A 380 -22.60 -11.17 -45.36
CA ILE A 380 -21.48 -12.04 -45.02
C ILE A 380 -21.80 -13.53 -45.29
N ASN A 381 -23.03 -13.95 -45.02
CA ASN A 381 -23.46 -15.32 -45.26
C ASN A 381 -23.69 -15.61 -46.75
N LEU A 382 -23.98 -14.57 -47.56
CA LEU A 382 -24.17 -14.71 -49.03
C LEU A 382 -22.81 -14.72 -49.78
N ASP A 383 -21.80 -13.98 -49.25
CA ASP A 383 -20.44 -14.00 -49.75
C ASP A 383 -19.65 -15.18 -49.18
N GLY A 384 -20.31 -16.02 -48.41
CA GLY A 384 -19.74 -17.14 -47.68
C GLY A 384 -18.94 -18.04 -48.58
N VAL A 385 -17.65 -17.91 -48.48
CA VAL A 385 -16.69 -18.88 -48.89
C VAL A 385 -16.99 -20.15 -48.12
N ALA A 386 -17.46 -21.14 -48.88
CA ALA A 386 -17.51 -22.51 -48.43
C ALA A 386 -16.10 -23.00 -48.10
N PRO A 387 -15.97 -24.09 -47.39
CA PRO A 387 -14.90 -24.54 -46.51
C PRO A 387 -13.53 -24.64 -47.12
#